data_8c8ead933e7abb86723c957aa0bc0b58
#
_entry.id   8c8ead933e7abb86723c957aa0bc0b58
#
_cell.length_a   1.000
_cell.length_b   1.000
_cell.length_c   1.000
_cell.angle_alpha   90.00
_cell.angle_beta   90.00
_cell.angle_gamma   90.00
#
_symmetry.space_group_name_H-M   'P 1'
#
loop_
_entity.id
_entity.type
_entity.pdbx_description
1 polymer ?
#
loop_
_entity_poly.entity_id
_entity_poly.type
_entity_poly.pdbx_seq_one_letter_code
_entity_poly.pdbx_strand_id
1 'polypeptide(L)'
;MILAKSPKYYVVWIGRKPGIYADWASAQSQIKGHADAKFKSFDTLAEAETAFRYDWSHYYKPQAPRTAVPKASLSGNVVDRLSPELLSEIVTNSVAVDAACSGNPGKMEYRGVYTMSPETELFRSPVFPLGTNNIGEFLALVHALALFSKTQPDLTIYSDSVLAMGWIKKRKCSTKLPLNSKTEKLHDLIQRGEKWLRANTWQNPILKWQTDRWGEIPADFGRK
;
A
#
# COMPACT_ATOMS: atom_id res chain seq x y z
N MET A 1 -4.20 -30.27 -11.21
CA MET A 1 -4.10 -30.51 -9.76
C MET A 1 -4.31 -29.18 -9.05
N ILE A 2 -5.47 -28.98 -8.41
CA ILE A 2 -5.76 -27.78 -7.63
C ILE A 2 -5.08 -28.02 -6.28
N LEU A 3 -4.02 -27.27 -5.98
CA LEU A 3 -3.40 -27.25 -4.65
C LEU A 3 -4.44 -26.73 -3.66
N ALA A 4 -4.95 -27.60 -2.79
CA ALA A 4 -5.84 -27.23 -1.71
C ALA A 4 -5.11 -26.23 -0.81
N LYS A 5 -5.76 -25.08 -0.54
CA LYS A 5 -5.27 -24.11 0.44
C LYS A 5 -5.14 -24.82 1.78
N SER A 6 -3.97 -24.72 2.41
CA SER A 6 -3.77 -25.22 3.77
C SER A 6 -4.83 -24.62 4.70
N PRO A 7 -5.44 -25.42 5.60
CA PRO A 7 -6.40 -24.92 6.57
C PRO A 7 -5.75 -23.83 7.43
N LYS A 8 -6.49 -22.75 7.72
CA LYS A 8 -6.05 -21.69 8.63
C LYS A 8 -6.90 -21.70 9.89
N TYR A 9 -6.28 -21.39 11.02
CA TYR A 9 -6.94 -21.23 12.31
C TYR A 9 -7.01 -19.74 12.67
N TYR A 10 -8.13 -19.31 13.22
CA TYR A 10 -8.40 -17.90 13.54
C TYR A 10 -8.58 -17.75 15.04
N VAL A 11 -7.71 -16.96 15.67
CA VAL A 11 -7.83 -16.59 17.09
C VAL A 11 -8.61 -15.29 17.17
N VAL A 12 -9.67 -15.29 17.94
CA VAL A 12 -10.45 -14.11 18.31
C VAL A 12 -10.22 -13.85 19.79
N TRP A 13 -9.50 -12.80 20.13
CA TRP A 13 -9.28 -12.39 21.53
C TRP A 13 -10.39 -11.46 22.03
N ILE A 14 -10.84 -10.54 21.15
CA ILE A 14 -11.94 -9.60 21.43
C ILE A 14 -12.96 -9.74 20.31
N GLY A 15 -14.16 -10.12 20.68
CA GLY A 15 -15.30 -10.37 19.81
C GLY A 15 -16.50 -10.84 20.64
N ARG A 16 -17.60 -11.23 20.01
CA ARG A 16 -18.79 -11.73 20.72
C ARG A 16 -18.49 -12.98 21.55
N LYS A 17 -17.65 -13.87 21.01
CA LYS A 17 -17.16 -15.06 21.72
C LYS A 17 -15.68 -15.23 21.42
N PRO A 18 -14.75 -14.90 22.35
CA PRO A 18 -13.34 -15.17 22.19
C PRO A 18 -13.07 -16.67 22.05
N GLY A 19 -12.09 -17.06 21.24
CA GLY A 19 -11.78 -18.47 20.99
C GLY A 19 -10.94 -18.70 19.73
N ILE A 20 -10.70 -19.98 19.43
CA ILE A 20 -9.99 -20.43 18.23
C ILE A 20 -11.01 -21.06 17.28
N TYR A 21 -10.97 -20.66 16.02
CA TYR A 21 -11.90 -21.08 14.98
C TYR A 21 -11.14 -21.71 13.81
N ALA A 22 -11.61 -22.86 13.34
CA ALA A 22 -10.97 -23.60 12.26
C ALA A 22 -11.30 -23.05 10.85
N ASP A 23 -12.26 -22.14 10.77
CA ASP A 23 -12.70 -21.52 9.51
C ASP A 23 -12.99 -20.02 9.68
N TRP A 24 -12.92 -19.29 8.57
CA TRP A 24 -13.14 -17.85 8.56
C TRP A 24 -14.59 -17.46 8.85
N ALA A 25 -15.57 -18.24 8.37
CA ALA A 25 -16.98 -17.89 8.54
C ALA A 25 -17.38 -17.86 10.02
N SER A 26 -16.93 -18.89 10.76
CA SER A 26 -17.12 -18.98 12.21
C SER A 26 -16.45 -17.84 12.96
N ALA A 27 -15.19 -17.53 12.64
CA ALA A 27 -14.46 -16.42 13.24
C ALA A 27 -15.10 -15.07 12.91
N GLN A 28 -15.48 -14.87 11.64
CA GLN A 28 -16.10 -13.64 11.16
C GLN A 28 -17.41 -13.32 11.88
N SER A 29 -18.21 -14.34 12.21
CA SER A 29 -19.46 -14.15 12.94
C SER A 29 -19.24 -13.56 14.33
N GLN A 30 -18.07 -13.81 14.93
CA GLN A 30 -17.73 -13.30 16.26
C GLN A 30 -17.21 -11.84 16.25
N ILE A 31 -16.67 -11.38 15.13
CA ILE A 31 -16.03 -10.07 15.01
C ILE A 31 -16.90 -9.05 14.25
N LYS A 32 -17.80 -9.53 13.37
CA LYS A 32 -18.65 -8.65 12.56
C LYS A 32 -19.54 -7.76 13.43
N GLY A 33 -19.34 -6.44 13.33
CA GLY A 33 -20.09 -5.44 14.09
C GLY A 33 -19.69 -5.34 15.57
N HIS A 34 -18.60 -5.98 16.00
CA HIS A 34 -18.05 -5.81 17.34
C HIS A 34 -16.99 -4.72 17.32
N ALA A 35 -17.22 -3.65 18.10
CA ALA A 35 -16.26 -2.57 18.26
C ALA A 35 -14.95 -3.14 18.86
N ASP A 36 -13.80 -2.67 18.37
CA ASP A 36 -12.46 -3.05 18.83
C ASP A 36 -12.11 -4.55 18.73
N ALA A 37 -12.78 -5.31 17.85
CA ALA A 37 -12.48 -6.72 17.64
C ALA A 37 -10.98 -6.95 17.38
N LYS A 38 -10.37 -7.91 18.08
CA LYS A 38 -8.96 -8.34 17.94
C LYS A 38 -8.92 -9.80 17.52
N PHE A 39 -8.36 -10.04 16.36
CA PHE A 39 -8.26 -11.39 15.80
C PHE A 39 -7.05 -11.53 14.87
N LYS A 40 -6.54 -12.74 14.70
CA LYS A 40 -5.43 -13.05 13.78
C LYS A 40 -5.54 -14.48 13.28
N SER A 41 -5.05 -14.75 12.04
CA SER A 41 -4.97 -16.09 11.47
C SER A 41 -3.58 -16.69 11.68
N PHE A 42 -3.55 -18.04 11.85
CA PHE A 42 -2.35 -18.85 12.01
C PHE A 42 -2.43 -20.05 11.04
N ASP A 43 -1.28 -20.58 10.67
CA ASP A 43 -1.20 -21.67 9.73
C ASP A 43 -1.35 -23.05 10.40
N THR A 44 -1.16 -23.14 11.71
CA THR A 44 -1.34 -24.37 12.50
C THR A 44 -2.20 -24.15 13.75
N LEU A 45 -2.86 -25.22 14.22
CA LEU A 45 -3.63 -25.19 15.46
C LEU A 45 -2.73 -24.89 16.68
N ALA A 46 -1.53 -25.47 16.72
CA ALA A 46 -0.59 -25.30 17.83
C ALA A 46 -0.15 -23.84 17.96
N GLU A 47 0.09 -23.14 16.82
CA GLU A 47 0.36 -21.68 16.82
C GLU A 47 -0.84 -20.89 17.31
N ALA A 48 -2.06 -21.25 16.90
CA ALA A 48 -3.28 -20.59 17.34
C ALA A 48 -3.54 -20.78 18.83
N GLU A 49 -3.32 -22.00 19.37
CA GLU A 49 -3.45 -22.30 20.80
C GLU A 49 -2.41 -21.54 21.62
N THR A 50 -1.17 -21.51 21.15
CA THR A 50 -0.12 -20.71 21.78
C THR A 50 -0.50 -19.24 21.78
N ALA A 51 -0.97 -18.73 20.66
CA ALA A 51 -1.39 -17.35 20.51
C ALA A 51 -2.58 -16.99 21.41
N PHE A 52 -3.55 -17.88 21.57
CA PHE A 52 -4.72 -17.63 22.40
C PHE A 52 -4.40 -17.56 23.90
N ARG A 53 -3.32 -18.24 24.35
CA ARG A 53 -2.82 -18.17 25.74
C ARG A 53 -2.17 -16.84 26.06
N TYR A 54 -1.65 -16.13 25.05
CA TYR A 54 -1.07 -14.80 25.21
C TYR A 54 -2.13 -13.74 24.93
N ASP A 55 -1.95 -12.59 25.56
CA ASP A 55 -2.80 -11.43 25.27
C ASP A 55 -2.61 -10.95 23.83
N TRP A 56 -3.66 -10.43 23.23
CA TRP A 56 -3.66 -9.92 21.84
C TRP A 56 -2.55 -8.88 21.62
N SER A 57 -2.11 -8.15 22.64
CA SER A 57 -1.05 -7.14 22.56
C SER A 57 0.30 -7.71 22.11
N HIS A 58 0.58 -9.00 22.35
CA HIS A 58 1.77 -9.68 21.85
C HIS A 58 1.79 -9.79 20.31
N TYR A 59 0.63 -9.78 19.70
CA TYR A 59 0.46 -9.97 18.26
C TYR A 59 0.08 -8.70 17.52
N TYR A 60 -0.41 -7.71 18.23
CA TYR A 60 -0.59 -6.36 17.75
C TYR A 60 0.55 -5.53 18.37
N LYS A 61 1.54 -5.17 17.55
CA LYS A 61 2.46 -4.11 17.98
C LYS A 61 1.59 -2.93 18.41
N PRO A 62 1.84 -2.31 19.58
CA PRO A 62 1.18 -1.06 19.91
C PRO A 62 1.48 -0.14 18.70
N GLN A 63 0.44 0.26 17.98
CA GLN A 63 0.58 1.51 17.24
C GLN A 63 0.93 2.51 18.34
N ALA A 64 2.12 3.11 18.24
CA ALA A 64 2.46 4.24 19.08
C ALA A 64 1.20 5.13 19.10
N PRO A 65 0.78 5.60 20.30
CA PRO A 65 -0.43 6.40 20.37
C PRO A 65 -0.30 7.42 19.25
N ARG A 66 -1.25 7.39 18.31
CA ARG A 66 -1.41 8.49 17.37
C ARG A 66 -1.77 9.66 18.28
N THR A 67 -0.76 10.32 18.80
CA THR A 67 -0.94 11.67 19.28
C THR A 67 -1.54 12.36 18.07
N ALA A 68 -2.83 12.63 18.16
CA ALA A 68 -3.50 13.50 17.23
C ALA A 68 -2.73 14.84 17.36
N VAL A 69 -1.70 14.96 16.53
CA VAL A 69 -1.14 16.28 16.25
C VAL A 69 -2.34 17.02 15.69
N PRO A 70 -2.77 18.12 16.34
CA PRO A 70 -3.89 18.88 15.81
C PRO A 70 -3.60 19.12 14.33
N LYS A 71 -4.58 18.91 13.47
CA LYS A 71 -4.53 19.30 12.06
C LYS A 71 -4.49 20.84 11.99
N ALA A 72 -3.43 21.44 12.50
CA ALA A 72 -2.99 22.71 11.99
C ALA A 72 -2.56 22.42 10.55
N SER A 73 -3.08 23.13 9.61
CA SER A 73 -2.67 23.13 8.22
C SER A 73 -1.17 23.39 8.14
N LEU A 74 -0.36 22.36 8.35
CA LEU A 74 1.07 22.45 8.20
C LEU A 74 1.34 22.32 6.70
N SER A 75 1.18 23.42 5.99
CA SER A 75 1.77 23.61 4.67
C SER A 75 3.29 23.47 4.82
N GLY A 76 3.85 22.39 4.34
CA GLY A 76 5.29 22.13 4.39
C GLY A 76 5.57 20.69 4.02
N ASN A 77 6.67 20.49 3.31
CA ASN A 77 7.14 19.19 2.90
C ASN A 77 7.40 18.29 4.13
N VAL A 78 6.99 17.03 4.09
CA VAL A 78 7.26 16.07 5.17
C VAL A 78 8.76 15.93 5.44
N VAL A 79 9.59 16.02 4.40
CA VAL A 79 11.05 15.90 4.49
C VAL A 79 11.67 17.03 5.32
N ASP A 80 11.09 18.24 5.27
CA ASP A 80 11.59 19.42 6.03
C ASP A 80 11.39 19.27 7.55
N ARG A 81 10.65 18.27 7.98
CA ARG A 81 10.34 18.00 9.40
C ARG A 81 11.13 16.84 9.98
N LEU A 82 11.91 16.16 9.16
CA LEU A 82 12.72 15.02 9.60
C LEU A 82 14.00 15.53 10.28
N SER A 83 14.44 14.79 11.28
CA SER A 83 15.75 15.02 11.87
C SER A 83 16.87 14.75 10.84
N PRO A 84 18.06 15.36 10.98
CA PRO A 84 19.18 15.10 10.08
C PRO A 84 19.53 13.62 9.94
N GLU A 85 19.39 12.85 11.03
CA GLU A 85 19.63 11.39 11.03
C GLU A 85 18.66 10.67 10.11
N LEU A 86 17.35 10.97 10.20
CA LEU A 86 16.33 10.37 9.35
C LEU A 86 16.45 10.82 7.90
N LEU A 87 16.83 12.08 7.66
CA LEU A 87 17.10 12.59 6.31
C LEU A 87 18.25 11.85 5.65
N SER A 88 19.31 11.48 6.42
CA SER A 88 20.46 10.75 5.89
C SER A 88 20.12 9.35 5.37
N GLU A 89 18.99 8.79 5.79
CA GLU A 89 18.50 7.47 5.32
C GLU A 89 17.75 7.56 3.98
N ILE A 90 17.33 8.76 3.58
CA ILE A 90 16.56 8.98 2.36
C ILE A 90 17.50 9.30 1.21
N VAL A 91 17.36 8.56 0.11
CA VAL A 91 18.10 8.87 -1.12
C VAL A 91 17.57 10.19 -1.68
N THR A 92 18.44 11.21 -1.74
CA THR A 92 18.06 12.57 -2.17
C THR A 92 17.72 12.65 -3.67
N ASN A 93 18.49 11.91 -4.52
CA ASN A 93 18.19 11.77 -5.94
C ASN A 93 17.05 10.77 -6.14
N SER A 94 15.84 11.20 -5.83
CA SER A 94 14.69 10.30 -5.86
C SER A 94 13.37 11.00 -6.15
N VAL A 95 12.41 10.20 -6.58
CA VAL A 95 11.02 10.57 -6.75
C VAL A 95 10.14 9.72 -5.85
N ALA A 96 9.06 10.27 -5.35
CA ALA A 96 8.02 9.56 -4.61
C ALA A 96 6.77 9.45 -5.49
N VAL A 97 6.11 8.30 -5.44
CA VAL A 97 4.87 8.06 -6.17
C VAL A 97 3.79 7.53 -5.24
N ASP A 98 2.56 8.00 -5.43
CA ASP A 98 1.41 7.58 -4.63
C ASP A 98 0.11 7.67 -5.43
N ALA A 99 -0.96 7.11 -4.89
CA ALA A 99 -2.30 7.17 -5.44
C ALA A 99 -3.33 7.60 -4.38
N ALA A 100 -4.38 8.23 -4.83
CA ALA A 100 -5.55 8.52 -4.01
C ALA A 100 -6.78 7.84 -4.57
N CYS A 101 -7.57 7.23 -3.70
CA CYS A 101 -8.81 6.61 -4.05
C CYS A 101 -9.92 7.06 -3.10
N SER A 102 -10.98 7.65 -3.64
CA SER A 102 -12.15 8.08 -2.87
C SER A 102 -13.14 6.93 -2.72
N GLY A 103 -12.86 6.03 -1.78
CA GLY A 103 -13.44 4.68 -1.67
C GLY A 103 -12.55 3.63 -2.35
N ASN A 104 -12.74 2.33 -2.05
CA ASN A 104 -11.89 1.27 -2.60
C ASN A 104 -12.73 0.04 -2.97
N PRO A 105 -13.32 0.00 -4.20
CA PRO A 105 -13.10 0.88 -5.35
C PRO A 105 -13.82 2.23 -5.29
N GLY A 106 -13.26 3.24 -5.99
CA GLY A 106 -13.81 4.59 -6.05
C GLY A 106 -13.10 5.45 -7.10
N LYS A 107 -13.34 6.78 -7.08
CA LYS A 107 -12.60 7.71 -7.92
C LYS A 107 -11.12 7.63 -7.57
N MET A 108 -10.26 7.39 -8.56
CA MET A 108 -8.84 7.12 -8.36
C MET A 108 -8.00 8.01 -9.27
N GLU A 109 -6.91 8.52 -8.71
CA GLU A 109 -5.84 9.20 -9.42
C GLU A 109 -4.49 8.84 -8.80
N TYR A 110 -3.39 9.11 -9.51
CA TYR A 110 -2.04 8.92 -8.99
C TYR A 110 -1.12 10.03 -9.45
N ARG A 111 -0.01 10.24 -8.75
CA ARG A 111 1.01 11.23 -9.08
C ARG A 111 2.41 10.78 -8.71
N GLY A 112 3.40 11.53 -9.25
CA GLY A 112 4.79 11.46 -8.83
C GLY A 112 5.36 12.85 -8.63
N VAL A 113 6.19 13.00 -7.60
CA VAL A 113 6.86 14.24 -7.22
C VAL A 113 8.34 13.99 -6.94
N TYR A 114 9.19 15.02 -6.98
CA TYR A 114 10.51 14.88 -6.41
C TYR A 114 10.42 14.69 -4.89
N THR A 115 11.16 13.74 -4.34
CA THR A 115 11.08 13.43 -2.90
C THR A 115 11.46 14.63 -2.05
N MET A 116 12.53 15.34 -2.42
CA MET A 116 13.05 16.50 -1.68
C MET A 116 12.34 17.82 -2.02
N SER A 117 11.53 17.86 -3.07
CA SER A 117 10.80 19.05 -3.54
C SER A 117 9.41 18.66 -4.04
N PRO A 118 8.52 18.18 -3.14
CA PRO A 118 7.22 17.62 -3.53
C PRO A 118 6.23 18.64 -4.07
N GLU A 119 6.50 19.91 -3.96
CA GLU A 119 5.81 20.99 -4.68
C GLU A 119 6.03 20.90 -6.20
N THR A 120 7.12 20.24 -6.63
CA THR A 120 7.40 19.96 -8.04
C THR A 120 6.77 18.63 -8.45
N GLU A 121 5.55 18.71 -8.95
CA GLU A 121 4.83 17.56 -9.48
C GLU A 121 5.39 17.19 -10.87
N LEU A 122 5.83 15.95 -11.02
CA LEU A 122 6.45 15.43 -12.24
C LEU A 122 5.41 14.90 -13.23
N PHE A 123 4.38 14.27 -12.68
CA PHE A 123 3.25 13.77 -13.43
C PHE A 123 2.05 13.54 -12.52
N ARG A 124 0.86 13.65 -13.12
CA ARG A 124 -0.42 13.29 -12.51
C ARG A 124 -1.30 12.58 -13.54
N SER A 125 -2.00 11.55 -13.12
CA SER A 125 -3.02 10.92 -13.97
C SER A 125 -4.29 11.76 -14.03
N PRO A 126 -5.12 11.58 -15.07
CA PRO A 126 -6.51 11.97 -14.97
C PRO A 126 -7.20 11.20 -13.84
N VAL A 127 -8.33 11.74 -13.35
CA VAL A 127 -9.19 11.04 -12.39
C VAL A 127 -9.97 9.95 -13.10
N PHE A 128 -9.75 8.69 -12.70
CA PHE A 128 -10.54 7.56 -13.17
C PHE A 128 -11.84 7.46 -12.34
N PRO A 129 -13.01 7.26 -12.97
CA PRO A 129 -14.28 7.24 -12.25
C PRO A 129 -14.41 6.06 -11.28
N LEU A 130 -13.70 4.95 -11.54
CA LEU A 130 -13.68 3.76 -10.69
C LEU A 130 -12.33 3.05 -10.79
N GLY A 131 -11.63 2.95 -9.67
CA GLY A 131 -10.34 2.27 -9.53
C GLY A 131 -10.12 1.83 -8.09
N THR A 132 -8.96 1.29 -7.80
CA THR A 132 -8.52 0.97 -6.43
C THR A 132 -7.18 1.62 -6.15
N ASN A 133 -6.87 1.87 -4.88
CA ASN A 133 -5.60 2.46 -4.49
C ASN A 133 -4.42 1.65 -5.05
N ASN A 134 -4.45 0.33 -4.89
CA ASN A 134 -3.38 -0.55 -5.37
C ASN A 134 -3.13 -0.46 -6.89
N ILE A 135 -4.20 -0.26 -7.70
CA ILE A 135 -4.05 -0.05 -9.15
C ILE A 135 -3.35 1.28 -9.40
N GLY A 136 -3.77 2.33 -8.70
CA GLY A 136 -3.15 3.66 -8.84
C GLY A 136 -1.66 3.64 -8.48
N GLU A 137 -1.29 3.04 -7.37
CA GLU A 137 0.10 2.88 -6.94
C GLU A 137 0.93 2.07 -7.94
N PHE A 138 0.37 0.98 -8.50
CA PHE A 138 1.03 0.22 -9.56
C PHE A 138 1.25 1.07 -10.80
N LEU A 139 0.24 1.80 -11.27
CA LEU A 139 0.35 2.66 -12.45
C LEU A 139 1.29 3.84 -12.22
N ALA A 140 1.35 4.38 -11.01
CA ALA A 140 2.29 5.44 -10.64
C ALA A 140 3.75 4.95 -10.77
N LEU A 141 4.05 3.74 -10.27
CA LEU A 141 5.36 3.09 -10.45
C LEU A 141 5.68 2.84 -11.92
N VAL A 142 4.74 2.30 -12.70
CA VAL A 142 4.94 2.09 -14.16
C VAL A 142 5.23 3.41 -14.85
N HIS A 143 4.50 4.48 -14.52
CA HIS A 143 4.68 5.80 -15.12
C HIS A 143 6.06 6.36 -14.81
N ALA A 144 6.51 6.31 -13.56
CA ALA A 144 7.85 6.74 -13.16
C ALA A 144 8.95 5.96 -13.90
N LEU A 145 8.83 4.64 -13.96
CA LEU A 145 9.77 3.81 -14.71
C LEU A 145 9.80 4.14 -16.21
N ALA A 146 8.63 4.32 -16.83
CA ALA A 146 8.54 4.68 -18.24
C ALA A 146 9.18 6.04 -18.54
N LEU A 147 9.07 6.98 -17.60
CA LEU A 147 9.60 8.33 -17.73
C LEU A 147 11.12 8.37 -17.54
N PHE A 148 11.64 7.66 -16.53
CA PHE A 148 13.02 7.84 -16.06
C PHE A 148 13.99 6.72 -16.44
N SER A 149 13.53 5.51 -16.81
CA SER A 149 14.41 4.36 -17.04
C SER A 149 15.53 4.58 -18.06
N LYS A 150 15.31 5.46 -19.05
CA LYS A 150 16.32 5.78 -20.09
C LYS A 150 17.05 7.10 -19.84
N THR A 151 16.42 8.03 -19.16
CA THR A 151 16.93 9.40 -18.97
C THR A 151 17.68 9.59 -17.66
N GLN A 152 17.26 8.87 -16.62
CA GLN A 152 17.81 8.96 -15.27
C GLN A 152 17.81 7.55 -14.62
N PRO A 153 18.66 6.63 -15.08
CA PRO A 153 18.65 5.23 -14.62
C PRO A 153 18.99 5.06 -13.13
N ASP A 154 19.74 6.00 -12.54
CA ASP A 154 20.14 5.97 -11.14
C ASP A 154 19.11 6.65 -10.21
N LEU A 155 18.04 7.25 -10.77
CA LEU A 155 17.00 7.89 -9.99
C LEU A 155 16.21 6.84 -9.20
N THR A 156 16.21 6.97 -7.87
CA THR A 156 15.42 6.08 -6.99
C THR A 156 13.94 6.43 -7.04
N ILE A 157 13.08 5.42 -7.06
CA ILE A 157 11.63 5.59 -7.01
C ILE A 157 11.11 5.04 -5.68
N TYR A 158 10.52 5.90 -4.86
CA TYR A 158 9.88 5.52 -3.60
C TYR A 158 8.40 5.26 -3.79
N SER A 159 7.92 4.19 -3.17
CA SER A 159 6.49 3.89 -2.99
C SER A 159 6.26 3.30 -1.60
N ASP A 160 5.14 3.59 -0.98
CA ASP A 160 4.74 2.98 0.28
C ASP A 160 3.91 1.69 0.10
N SER A 161 3.64 1.30 -1.16
CA SER A 161 2.87 0.11 -1.50
C SER A 161 3.74 -1.12 -1.78
N VAL A 162 3.87 -1.99 -0.80
CA VAL A 162 4.54 -3.30 -0.98
C VAL A 162 3.83 -4.15 -2.05
N LEU A 163 2.50 -4.03 -2.14
CA LEU A 163 1.71 -4.78 -3.12
C LEU A 163 2.00 -4.32 -4.55
N ALA A 164 2.01 -3.02 -4.79
CA ALA A 164 2.33 -2.45 -6.11
C ALA A 164 3.76 -2.80 -6.54
N MET A 165 4.74 -2.69 -5.62
CA MET A 165 6.12 -3.13 -5.87
C MET A 165 6.19 -4.61 -6.25
N GLY A 166 5.39 -5.46 -5.59
CA GLY A 166 5.27 -6.89 -5.91
C GLY A 166 4.69 -7.12 -7.32
N TRP A 167 3.75 -6.29 -7.76
CA TRP A 167 3.18 -6.36 -9.11
C TRP A 167 4.17 -5.90 -10.18
N ILE A 168 5.00 -4.90 -9.89
CA ILE A 168 6.11 -4.50 -10.78
C ILE A 168 7.08 -5.66 -11.00
N LYS A 169 7.51 -6.34 -9.92
CA LYS A 169 8.39 -7.52 -10.01
C LYS A 169 7.78 -8.64 -10.87
N LYS A 170 6.47 -8.86 -10.76
CA LYS A 170 5.72 -9.84 -11.55
C LYS A 170 5.39 -9.34 -12.96
N ARG A 171 5.62 -8.06 -13.25
CA ARG A 171 5.23 -7.39 -14.49
C ARG A 171 3.75 -7.54 -14.81
N LYS A 172 2.91 -7.59 -13.75
CA LYS A 172 1.48 -7.85 -13.85
C LYS A 172 0.70 -7.23 -12.69
N CYS A 173 -0.35 -6.49 -13.02
CA CYS A 173 -1.35 -5.97 -12.08
C CYS A 173 -2.37 -7.07 -11.74
N SER A 174 -2.27 -7.67 -10.56
CA SER A 174 -3.16 -8.77 -10.13
C SER A 174 -4.47 -8.22 -9.53
N THR A 175 -5.15 -7.31 -10.24
CA THR A 175 -6.42 -6.74 -9.79
C THR A 175 -7.60 -7.69 -10.04
N LYS A 176 -8.65 -7.54 -9.21
CA LYS A 176 -9.97 -8.17 -9.37
C LYS A 176 -11.04 -7.16 -9.78
N LEU A 177 -10.65 -5.93 -10.12
CA LEU A 177 -11.60 -4.90 -10.56
C LEU A 177 -12.27 -5.37 -11.86
N PRO A 178 -13.61 -5.45 -11.92
CA PRO A 178 -14.30 -5.95 -13.12
C PRO A 178 -14.16 -4.95 -14.27
N LEU A 179 -14.04 -5.48 -15.49
CA LEU A 179 -14.09 -4.69 -16.72
C LEU A 179 -15.55 -4.28 -16.99
N ASN A 180 -15.78 -2.97 -17.14
CA ASN A 180 -17.06 -2.38 -17.52
C ASN A 180 -16.83 -0.98 -18.09
N SER A 181 -17.89 -0.29 -18.52
CA SER A 181 -17.79 1.05 -19.13
C SER A 181 -17.09 2.12 -18.26
N LYS A 182 -17.12 1.97 -16.92
CA LYS A 182 -16.44 2.90 -15.99
C LYS A 182 -14.97 2.57 -15.81
N THR A 183 -14.55 1.34 -16.07
CA THR A 183 -13.20 0.82 -15.81
C THR A 183 -12.41 0.51 -17.08
N GLU A 184 -13.02 0.56 -18.25
CA GLU A 184 -12.42 0.23 -19.55
C GLU A 184 -11.10 1.00 -19.79
N LYS A 185 -11.13 2.34 -19.68
CA LYS A 185 -9.93 3.18 -19.86
C LYS A 185 -8.82 2.83 -18.84
N LEU A 186 -9.19 2.45 -17.64
CA LEU A 186 -8.23 2.03 -16.60
C LEU A 186 -7.62 0.67 -16.95
N HIS A 187 -8.43 -0.28 -17.42
CA HIS A 187 -7.93 -1.59 -17.88
C HIS A 187 -7.02 -1.46 -19.10
N ASP A 188 -7.34 -0.59 -20.05
CA ASP A 188 -6.46 -0.29 -21.19
C ASP A 188 -5.10 0.24 -20.72
N LEU A 189 -5.11 1.16 -19.75
CA LEU A 189 -3.86 1.70 -19.18
C LEU A 189 -3.07 0.63 -18.44
N ILE A 190 -3.72 -0.26 -17.67
CA ILE A 190 -3.09 -1.40 -17.02
C ILE A 190 -2.41 -2.30 -18.07
N GLN A 191 -3.12 -2.69 -19.12
CA GLN A 191 -2.57 -3.53 -20.19
C GLN A 191 -1.37 -2.89 -20.89
N ARG A 192 -1.45 -1.58 -21.18
CA ARG A 192 -0.32 -0.82 -21.72
C ARG A 192 0.87 -0.80 -20.79
N GLY A 193 0.65 -0.59 -19.49
CA GLY A 193 1.68 -0.64 -18.47
C GLY A 193 2.34 -2.02 -18.37
N GLU A 194 1.55 -3.09 -18.34
CA GLU A 194 2.06 -4.46 -18.34
C GLU A 194 2.86 -4.79 -19.61
N LYS A 195 2.37 -4.33 -20.79
CA LYS A 195 3.09 -4.50 -22.06
C LYS A 195 4.44 -3.78 -22.00
N TRP A 196 4.46 -2.54 -21.48
CA TRP A 196 5.69 -1.78 -21.31
C TRP A 196 6.67 -2.50 -20.37
N LEU A 197 6.23 -2.96 -19.20
CA LEU A 197 7.06 -3.70 -18.25
C LEU A 197 7.66 -4.97 -18.85
N ARG A 198 6.92 -5.69 -19.71
CA ARG A 198 7.43 -6.88 -20.39
C ARG A 198 8.46 -6.56 -21.47
N ALA A 199 8.30 -5.45 -22.16
CA ALA A 199 9.13 -5.04 -23.29
C ALA A 199 10.40 -4.26 -22.89
N ASN A 200 10.48 -3.78 -21.63
CA ASN A 200 11.58 -2.93 -21.16
C ASN A 200 12.25 -3.49 -19.93
N THR A 201 13.50 -3.06 -19.72
CA THR A 201 14.27 -3.23 -18.50
C THR A 201 14.58 -1.86 -17.91
N TRP A 202 14.87 -1.82 -16.63
CA TRP A 202 15.22 -0.59 -15.91
C TRP A 202 16.27 -0.89 -14.84
N GLN A 203 17.07 0.11 -14.50
CA GLN A 203 18.07 0.06 -13.43
C GLN A 203 17.60 0.85 -12.19
N ASN A 204 16.59 1.71 -12.34
CA ASN A 204 16.03 2.52 -11.27
C ASN A 204 15.71 1.67 -10.03
N PRO A 205 16.32 1.96 -8.87
CA PRO A 205 15.96 1.31 -7.63
C PRO A 205 14.51 1.67 -7.24
N ILE A 206 13.72 0.66 -6.89
CA ILE A 206 12.38 0.88 -6.32
C ILE A 206 12.46 0.53 -4.84
N LEU A 207 12.33 1.54 -3.98
CA LEU A 207 12.47 1.40 -2.54
C LEU A 207 11.15 1.65 -1.82
N LYS A 208 10.97 0.94 -0.70
CA LYS A 208 9.82 1.14 0.19
C LYS A 208 10.01 2.43 1.01
N TRP A 209 9.05 3.34 0.91
CA TRP A 209 8.98 4.48 1.82
C TRP A 209 8.60 4.01 3.23
N GLN A 210 9.36 4.42 4.23
CA GLN A 210 9.20 3.97 5.63
C GLN A 210 8.22 4.89 6.37
N THR A 211 6.93 4.76 6.08
CA THR A 211 5.88 5.64 6.64
C THR A 211 5.90 5.70 8.16
N ASP A 212 6.22 4.59 8.84
CA ASP A 212 6.30 4.54 10.30
C ASP A 212 7.44 5.38 10.89
N ARG A 213 8.46 5.69 10.08
CA ARG A 213 9.67 6.43 10.49
C ARG A 213 9.71 7.83 9.92
N TRP A 214 9.34 7.96 8.64
CA TRP A 214 9.52 9.20 7.87
C TRP A 214 8.20 9.98 7.70
N GLY A 215 7.08 9.45 8.20
CA GLY A 215 5.75 10.03 7.99
C GLY A 215 5.17 9.71 6.62
N GLU A 216 4.14 10.43 6.21
CA GLU A 216 3.45 10.18 4.93
C GLU A 216 4.42 10.38 3.76
N ILE A 217 4.22 9.62 2.69
CA ILE A 217 5.07 9.75 1.49
C ILE A 217 4.89 11.14 0.85
N PRO A 218 5.97 11.78 0.32
CA PRO A 218 5.88 13.13 -0.27
C PRO A 218 4.81 13.27 -1.36
N ALA A 219 4.48 12.18 -2.05
CA ALA A 219 3.42 12.15 -3.05
C ALA A 219 2.00 12.00 -2.47
N ASP A 220 1.82 11.88 -1.13
CA ASP A 220 0.48 11.74 -0.52
C ASP A 220 -0.44 12.91 -0.87
N PHE A 221 -1.67 12.61 -1.22
CA PHE A 221 -2.66 13.61 -1.65
C PHE A 221 -3.27 14.40 -0.50
N GLY A 222 -2.98 14.06 0.75
CA GLY A 222 -3.55 14.71 1.93
C GLY A 222 -5.07 14.50 2.09
N ARG A 223 -5.65 13.54 1.39
CA ARG A 223 -7.08 13.24 1.38
C ARG A 223 -7.36 11.97 2.20
N LYS A 224 -7.40 12.09 3.49
CA LYS A 224 -7.80 11.01 4.42
C LYS A 224 -9.00 11.43 5.24
#